data_3d1e5a46ee8f78905320b5841101b15a
#
_entry.id   3d1e5a46ee8f78905320b5841101b15a
#
_cell.length_a   1.000
_cell.length_b   1.000
_cell.length_c   1.000
_cell.angle_alpha   90.00
_cell.angle_beta   90.00
_cell.angle_gamma   90.00
#
_symmetry.space_group_name_H-M   'P 1'
#
loop_
_entity.id
_entity.type
_entity.pdbx_description
1 polymer ?
#
loop_
_entity_poly.entity_id
_entity_poly.type
_entity_poly.pdbx_seq_one_letter_code
_entity_poly.pdbx_strand_id
1 'polypeptide(L)'
;MKNNRFARFAAAALSLAMLAGCGGGTQNTDSSAAGTSSADPVELTVFAAASMTETLNRIAEDYKSVDPNVTLTFNFASSGDLLTQIKEGADCDVFISAAPKQMNALDGSLKGDTDKNPDGLDELLDGTRIDLLENKVTLAVPEGNPKGIRSFDDLAEKLKSGDVLLAIGNSDVPVGQYTQKIFSFYSWTRRRWRMRAC
;
A
#
# COMPACT_ATOMS: atom_id res chain seq x y z
N MET A 1 17.36 -24.08 7.64
CA MET A 1 16.67 -25.34 7.29
C MET A 1 15.63 -24.99 6.24
N LYS A 2 15.89 -25.37 5.00
CA LYS A 2 15.06 -25.09 3.83
C LYS A 2 13.83 -25.98 3.87
N ASN A 3 12.63 -25.41 3.92
CA ASN A 3 11.40 -26.16 3.66
C ASN A 3 10.83 -25.73 2.30
N ASN A 4 11.26 -26.46 1.29
CA ASN A 4 10.62 -26.51 -0.01
C ASN A 4 9.23 -27.14 0.13
N ARG A 5 8.18 -26.38 -0.08
CA ARG A 5 6.83 -26.89 -0.29
C ARG A 5 6.29 -26.53 -1.68
N PHE A 6 7.10 -26.82 -2.70
CA PHE A 6 6.56 -27.04 -4.03
C PHE A 6 6.76 -28.50 -4.37
N ALA A 7 5.77 -29.31 -4.22
CA ALA A 7 5.69 -30.58 -4.94
C ALA A 7 4.28 -31.16 -4.89
N ARG A 8 3.81 -31.48 -6.07
CA ARG A 8 2.98 -32.61 -6.42
C ARG A 8 1.47 -32.39 -6.54
N PHE A 9 1.07 -32.01 -7.74
CA PHE A 9 0.01 -32.78 -8.38
C PHE A 9 0.55 -33.32 -9.70
N ALA A 10 0.85 -34.60 -9.64
CA ALA A 10 1.19 -35.43 -10.80
C ALA A 10 0.02 -36.35 -11.08
N ALA A 11 -0.42 -36.28 -12.31
CA ALA A 11 -0.82 -37.36 -13.19
C ALA A 11 -1.88 -38.38 -12.75
N ALA A 12 -2.84 -38.54 -13.56
CA ALA A 12 -3.28 -39.83 -14.13
C ALA A 12 -4.55 -39.55 -14.95
N ALA A 13 -4.72 -39.91 -16.08
CA ALA A 13 -4.29 -40.90 -17.00
C ALA A 13 -5.44 -41.17 -17.96
N LEU A 14 -5.10 -41.41 -19.18
CA LEU A 14 -5.71 -42.33 -20.14
C LEU A 14 -7.21 -42.61 -20.08
N SER A 15 -7.89 -42.27 -21.16
CA SER A 15 -8.71 -43.28 -21.85
C SER A 15 -8.94 -42.89 -23.31
N LEU A 16 -8.49 -43.77 -24.16
CA LEU A 16 -8.80 -43.88 -25.59
C LEU A 16 -10.30 -44.11 -25.78
N ALA A 17 -10.88 -43.43 -26.75
CA ALA A 17 -11.96 -44.02 -27.55
C ALA A 17 -11.96 -43.39 -28.93
N MET A 18 -11.49 -44.14 -29.90
CA MET A 18 -11.73 -43.90 -31.33
C MET A 18 -13.20 -44.22 -31.67
N LEU A 19 -13.82 -43.34 -32.44
CA LEU A 19 -14.82 -43.81 -33.42
C LEU A 19 -14.76 -42.89 -34.62
N ALA A 20 -14.48 -43.53 -35.72
CA ALA A 20 -14.53 -42.96 -37.06
C ALA A 20 -15.98 -42.79 -37.50
N GLY A 21 -16.29 -41.68 -38.15
CA GLY A 21 -17.55 -41.41 -38.83
C GLY A 21 -17.35 -40.45 -39.96
N CYS A 22 -17.21 -40.98 -41.19
CA CYS A 22 -17.24 -40.24 -42.44
C CYS A 22 -18.62 -39.65 -42.71
N GLY A 23 -18.70 -38.41 -43.21
CA GLY A 23 -19.92 -37.85 -43.77
C GLY A 23 -19.68 -36.40 -44.25
N GLY A 24 -19.54 -36.23 -45.55
CA GLY A 24 -19.21 -34.96 -46.20
C GLY A 24 -20.34 -33.91 -46.14
N GLY A 25 -19.99 -32.69 -46.35
CA GLY A 25 -20.91 -31.57 -46.53
C GLY A 25 -20.18 -30.23 -46.42
N THR A 26 -19.82 -29.67 -47.59
CA THR A 26 -19.26 -28.35 -47.80
C THR A 26 -20.27 -27.28 -47.42
N GLN A 27 -19.93 -26.38 -46.47
CA GLN A 27 -20.42 -25.00 -46.52
C GLN A 27 -19.45 -24.10 -45.73
N ASN A 28 -18.80 -23.21 -46.47
CA ASN A 28 -18.11 -22.05 -45.96
C ASN A 28 -19.13 -21.14 -45.25
N THR A 29 -18.91 -20.88 -43.99
CA THR A 29 -19.39 -19.65 -43.37
C THR A 29 -18.25 -19.14 -42.51
N ASP A 30 -17.60 -18.09 -43.00
CA ASP A 30 -16.77 -17.19 -42.25
C ASP A 30 -17.63 -16.63 -41.09
N SER A 31 -17.44 -17.19 -39.91
CA SER A 31 -17.82 -16.55 -38.67
C SER A 31 -16.53 -16.26 -37.94
N SER A 32 -16.03 -15.06 -38.14
CA SER A 32 -15.08 -14.45 -37.19
C SER A 32 -15.77 -14.36 -35.84
N ALA A 33 -15.70 -15.45 -35.08
CA ALA A 33 -15.95 -15.39 -33.67
C ALA A 33 -14.78 -14.60 -33.04
N ALA A 34 -15.02 -13.33 -32.78
CA ALA A 34 -14.20 -12.57 -31.84
C ALA A 34 -14.22 -13.39 -30.55
N GLY A 35 -13.14 -14.12 -30.31
CA GLY A 35 -12.93 -14.83 -29.06
C GLY A 35 -12.84 -13.77 -27.96
N THR A 36 -13.95 -13.56 -27.27
CA THR A 36 -13.91 -12.93 -25.97
C THR A 36 -13.18 -13.92 -25.06
N SER A 37 -11.88 -13.76 -24.93
CA SER A 37 -11.10 -14.42 -23.89
C SER A 37 -11.66 -13.88 -22.58
N SER A 38 -12.58 -14.60 -21.98
CA SER A 38 -12.93 -14.37 -20.57
C SER A 38 -11.71 -14.78 -19.77
N ALA A 39 -10.89 -13.80 -19.39
CA ALA A 39 -9.84 -14.04 -18.44
C ALA A 39 -10.49 -14.56 -17.14
N ASP A 40 -9.86 -15.51 -16.47
CA ASP A 40 -10.33 -16.02 -15.18
C ASP A 40 -10.40 -14.86 -14.17
N PRO A 41 -11.40 -14.85 -13.28
CA PRO A 41 -11.48 -13.83 -12.23
C PRO A 41 -10.21 -13.82 -11.37
N VAL A 42 -9.66 -12.64 -11.13
CA VAL A 42 -8.47 -12.41 -10.31
C VAL A 42 -8.89 -11.59 -9.09
N GLU A 43 -8.53 -12.05 -7.91
CA GLU A 43 -8.65 -11.26 -6.67
C GLU A 43 -7.27 -10.81 -6.23
N LEU A 44 -7.11 -9.52 -5.97
CA LEU A 44 -5.88 -8.93 -5.45
C LEU A 44 -6.11 -8.36 -4.05
N THR A 45 -5.32 -8.83 -3.11
CA THR A 45 -5.28 -8.32 -1.73
C THR A 45 -4.33 -7.14 -1.64
N VAL A 46 -4.86 -5.96 -1.38
CA VAL A 46 -4.11 -4.71 -1.32
C VAL A 46 -4.02 -4.22 0.11
N PHE A 47 -2.82 -4.20 0.67
CA PHE A 47 -2.54 -3.58 1.96
C PHE A 47 -2.18 -2.12 1.75
N ALA A 48 -2.93 -1.20 2.34
CA ALA A 48 -2.72 0.22 2.12
C ALA A 48 -2.84 1.05 3.40
N ALA A 49 -2.03 2.10 3.50
CA ALA A 49 -2.10 3.02 4.61
C ALA A 49 -3.51 3.61 4.76
N ALA A 50 -4.05 3.63 5.97
CA ALA A 50 -5.42 4.04 6.28
C ALA A 50 -5.79 5.43 5.75
N SER A 51 -4.82 6.34 5.60
CA SER A 51 -5.03 7.67 4.99
C SER A 51 -5.48 7.63 3.52
N MET A 52 -5.34 6.48 2.85
CA MET A 52 -5.68 6.30 1.43
C MET A 52 -7.06 5.66 1.24
N THR A 53 -7.79 5.32 2.31
CA THR A 53 -9.04 4.54 2.26
C THR A 53 -10.04 5.11 1.25
N GLU A 54 -10.37 6.39 1.35
CA GLU A 54 -11.35 7.01 0.47
C GLU A 54 -10.92 6.99 -0.99
N THR A 55 -9.66 7.37 -1.25
CA THR A 55 -9.11 7.45 -2.61
C THR A 55 -9.03 6.08 -3.27
N LEU A 56 -8.53 5.07 -2.55
CA LEU A 56 -8.37 3.73 -3.12
C LEU A 56 -9.70 3.00 -3.33
N ASN A 57 -10.68 3.21 -2.45
CA ASN A 57 -12.04 2.70 -2.69
C ASN A 57 -12.64 3.30 -3.96
N ARG A 58 -12.44 4.60 -4.22
CA ARG A 58 -12.88 5.22 -5.45
C ARG A 58 -12.14 4.69 -6.68
N ILE A 59 -10.82 4.51 -6.58
CA ILE A 59 -10.02 3.90 -7.65
C ILE A 59 -10.51 2.49 -7.95
N ALA A 60 -10.87 1.68 -6.95
CA ALA A 60 -11.38 0.33 -7.17
C ALA A 60 -12.69 0.33 -7.96
N GLU A 61 -13.60 1.28 -7.68
CA GLU A 61 -14.82 1.40 -8.47
C GLU A 61 -14.52 1.79 -9.92
N ASP A 62 -13.62 2.75 -10.14
CA ASP A 62 -13.22 3.18 -11.48
C ASP A 62 -12.48 2.04 -12.23
N TYR A 63 -11.69 1.21 -11.52
CA TYR A 63 -10.92 0.11 -12.09
C TYR A 63 -11.80 -1.00 -12.66
N LYS A 64 -13.00 -1.21 -12.17
CA LYS A 64 -13.97 -2.16 -12.72
C LYS A 64 -14.30 -1.89 -14.21
N SER A 65 -14.15 -0.64 -14.63
CA SER A 65 -14.32 -0.26 -16.05
C SER A 65 -13.08 -0.56 -16.90
N VAL A 66 -11.91 -0.71 -16.27
CA VAL A 66 -10.62 -1.02 -16.92
C VAL A 66 -10.47 -2.52 -17.08
N ASP A 67 -10.68 -3.28 -16.00
CA ASP A 67 -10.67 -4.74 -16.01
C ASP A 67 -11.76 -5.30 -15.08
N PRO A 68 -12.90 -5.71 -15.64
CA PRO A 68 -14.01 -6.25 -14.87
C PRO A 68 -13.73 -7.61 -14.22
N ASN A 69 -12.65 -8.31 -14.62
CA ASN A 69 -12.30 -9.61 -14.06
C ASN A 69 -11.43 -9.49 -12.81
N VAL A 70 -10.93 -8.28 -12.50
CA VAL A 70 -10.11 -8.02 -11.31
C VAL A 70 -10.97 -7.48 -10.17
N THR A 71 -10.87 -8.11 -9.01
CA THR A 71 -11.47 -7.65 -7.75
C THR A 71 -10.35 -7.18 -6.82
N LEU A 72 -10.45 -5.95 -6.30
CA LEU A 72 -9.51 -5.41 -5.33
C LEU A 72 -10.11 -5.52 -3.93
N THR A 73 -9.44 -6.28 -3.06
CA THR A 73 -9.79 -6.42 -1.64
C THR A 73 -8.78 -5.66 -0.79
N PHE A 74 -9.24 -4.70 0.02
CA PHE A 74 -8.35 -3.83 0.79
C PHE A 74 -8.25 -4.20 2.26
N ASN A 75 -7.04 -4.12 2.79
CA ASN A 75 -6.76 -4.06 4.22
C ASN A 75 -6.16 -2.69 4.54
N PHE A 76 -6.91 -1.85 5.25
CA PHE A 76 -6.50 -0.50 5.61
C PHE A 76 -6.08 -0.44 7.09
N ALA A 77 -4.81 -0.13 7.33
CA ALA A 77 -4.29 0.07 8.68
C ALA A 77 -3.11 1.05 8.67
N SER A 78 -2.42 1.24 9.81
CA SER A 78 -1.15 1.94 9.78
C SER A 78 -0.13 1.15 8.96
N SER A 79 0.77 1.85 8.24
CA SER A 79 1.80 1.15 7.45
C SER A 79 2.70 0.23 8.32
N GLY A 80 2.84 0.55 9.62
CA GLY A 80 3.57 -0.28 10.57
C GLY A 80 2.84 -1.58 10.91
N ASP A 81 1.53 -1.51 11.16
CA ASP A 81 0.70 -2.69 11.46
C ASP A 81 0.62 -3.61 10.24
N LEU A 82 0.48 -3.03 9.02
CA LEU A 82 0.49 -3.79 7.78
C LEU A 82 1.82 -4.50 7.54
N LEU A 83 2.95 -3.82 7.80
CA LEU A 83 4.26 -4.45 7.76
C LEU A 83 4.34 -5.64 8.75
N THR A 84 3.80 -5.48 9.95
CA THR A 84 3.78 -6.56 10.95
C THR A 84 2.98 -7.76 10.42
N GLN A 85 1.79 -7.54 9.85
CA GLN A 85 0.97 -8.59 9.27
C GLN A 85 1.70 -9.33 8.13
N ILE A 86 2.39 -8.60 7.24
CA ILE A 86 3.19 -9.22 6.17
C ILE A 86 4.31 -10.09 6.77
N LYS A 87 5.01 -9.60 7.79
CA LYS A 87 6.06 -10.37 8.51
C LYS A 87 5.51 -11.64 9.19
N GLU A 88 4.26 -11.60 9.62
CA GLU A 88 3.55 -12.73 10.22
C GLU A 88 2.99 -13.70 9.17
N GLY A 89 3.18 -13.40 7.88
CA GLY A 89 2.81 -14.26 6.76
C GLY A 89 1.41 -14.02 6.22
N ALA A 90 0.85 -12.82 6.41
CA ALA A 90 -0.41 -12.46 5.76
C ALA A 90 -0.22 -12.34 4.25
N ASP A 91 -1.18 -12.89 3.50
CA ASP A 91 -1.20 -12.77 2.04
C ASP A 91 -1.42 -11.31 1.63
N CYS A 92 -0.52 -10.79 0.80
CA CYS A 92 -0.55 -9.42 0.31
C CYS A 92 0.04 -9.36 -1.10
N ASP A 93 -0.78 -9.04 -2.09
CA ASP A 93 -0.33 -8.92 -3.49
C ASP A 93 0.26 -7.53 -3.77
N VAL A 94 -0.29 -6.48 -3.13
CA VAL A 94 0.16 -5.11 -3.30
C VAL A 94 0.23 -4.40 -1.95
N PHE A 95 1.39 -3.85 -1.61
CA PHE A 95 1.57 -3.05 -0.41
C PHE A 95 1.80 -1.57 -0.74
N ILE A 96 0.94 -0.68 -0.23
CA ILE A 96 1.02 0.77 -0.41
C ILE A 96 1.29 1.44 0.93
N SER A 97 2.55 1.74 1.19
CA SER A 97 2.99 2.38 2.43
C SER A 97 2.97 3.90 2.34
N ALA A 98 2.59 4.58 3.42
CA ALA A 98 2.66 6.03 3.53
C ALA A 98 4.09 6.57 3.78
N ALA A 99 5.07 5.68 3.99
CA ALA A 99 6.46 6.07 4.23
C ALA A 99 7.45 5.02 3.70
N PRO A 100 8.65 5.44 3.26
CA PRO A 100 9.67 4.53 2.74
C PRO A 100 10.17 3.50 3.75
N LYS A 101 10.12 3.80 5.05
CA LYS A 101 10.65 2.93 6.10
C LYS A 101 10.09 1.51 6.04
N GLN A 102 8.78 1.38 5.88
CA GLN A 102 8.14 0.08 5.85
C GLN A 102 8.45 -0.71 4.56
N MET A 103 8.53 0.00 3.44
CA MET A 103 8.96 -0.60 2.18
C MET A 103 10.42 -1.07 2.25
N ASN A 104 11.31 -0.26 2.85
CA ASN A 104 12.72 -0.63 3.02
C ASN A 104 12.88 -1.93 3.82
N ALA A 105 12.04 -2.13 4.85
CA ALA A 105 12.11 -3.31 5.70
C ALA A 105 11.75 -4.62 4.99
N LEU A 106 11.11 -4.57 3.81
CA LEU A 106 10.73 -5.71 2.98
C LEU A 106 11.65 -5.89 1.76
N ASP A 107 12.50 -4.91 1.49
CA ASP A 107 13.29 -4.81 0.26
C ASP A 107 14.58 -5.64 0.36
N GLY A 108 14.62 -6.73 -0.40
CA GLY A 108 15.76 -7.66 -0.44
C GLY A 108 17.06 -7.00 -0.87
N SER A 109 17.01 -5.94 -1.69
CA SER A 109 18.19 -5.18 -2.08
C SER A 109 18.87 -4.45 -0.91
N LEU A 110 18.17 -4.28 0.21
CA LEU A 110 18.61 -3.60 1.43
C LEU A 110 18.98 -4.58 2.57
N LYS A 111 19.06 -5.89 2.32
CA LYS A 111 19.39 -6.91 3.35
C LYS A 111 20.68 -6.67 4.12
N GLY A 112 21.63 -5.96 3.55
CA GLY A 112 22.92 -5.62 4.20
C GLY A 112 22.86 -4.35 5.07
N ASP A 113 21.76 -3.59 5.01
CA ASP A 113 21.58 -2.33 5.72
C ASP A 113 20.65 -2.57 6.93
N THR A 114 21.23 -2.77 8.10
CA THR A 114 20.49 -3.05 9.33
C THR A 114 19.63 -1.89 9.82
N ASP A 115 19.88 -0.66 9.36
CA ASP A 115 19.05 0.50 9.69
C ASP A 115 17.78 0.54 8.83
N LYS A 116 17.84 0.02 7.61
CA LYS A 116 16.71 0.03 6.67
C LYS A 116 15.96 -1.29 6.64
N ASN A 117 16.67 -2.42 6.63
CA ASN A 117 16.11 -3.76 6.61
C ASN A 117 16.73 -4.62 7.73
N PRO A 118 16.37 -4.36 9.00
CA PRO A 118 16.98 -5.00 10.16
C PRO A 118 16.77 -6.52 10.21
N ASP A 119 15.67 -6.99 9.64
CA ASP A 119 15.32 -8.42 9.65
C ASP A 119 15.83 -9.16 8.41
N GLY A 120 16.43 -8.44 7.45
CA GLY A 120 16.98 -9.01 6.23
C GLY A 120 15.93 -9.67 5.32
N LEU A 121 14.70 -9.14 5.32
CA LEU A 121 13.58 -9.68 4.53
C LEU A 121 13.75 -9.42 3.03
N ASP A 122 13.04 -10.22 2.23
CA ASP A 122 13.03 -10.19 0.76
C ASP A 122 11.63 -10.58 0.29
N GLU A 123 10.68 -9.69 0.52
CA GLU A 123 9.26 -9.95 0.26
C GLU A 123 8.76 -9.18 -0.96
N LEU A 124 9.57 -8.26 -1.50
CA LEU A 124 9.21 -7.52 -2.70
C LEU A 124 9.74 -8.24 -3.94
N LEU A 125 8.90 -8.34 -4.97
CA LEU A 125 9.34 -8.78 -6.27
C LEU A 125 10.33 -7.78 -6.87
N ASP A 126 11.42 -8.27 -7.43
CA ASP A 126 12.47 -7.45 -8.02
C ASP A 126 11.91 -6.48 -9.07
N GLY A 127 12.27 -5.21 -8.94
CA GLY A 127 11.90 -4.15 -9.88
C GLY A 127 10.44 -3.68 -9.81
N THR A 128 9.64 -4.18 -8.86
CA THR A 128 8.22 -3.77 -8.71
C THR A 128 8.01 -2.59 -7.76
N ARG A 129 9.02 -2.26 -6.94
CA ARG A 129 8.94 -1.11 -6.03
C ARG A 129 8.95 0.20 -6.80
N ILE A 130 7.97 1.06 -6.53
CA ILE A 130 7.86 2.40 -7.09
C ILE A 130 7.61 3.43 -6.00
N ASP A 131 8.15 4.63 -6.17
CA ASP A 131 7.79 5.80 -5.37
C ASP A 131 6.61 6.51 -6.06
N LEU A 132 5.40 6.14 -5.66
CA LEU A 132 4.16 6.54 -6.32
C LEU A 132 3.84 8.03 -6.13
N LEU A 133 4.00 8.54 -4.89
CA LEU A 133 3.61 9.89 -4.47
C LEU A 133 4.59 10.44 -3.44
N GLU A 134 4.69 11.76 -3.39
CA GLU A 134 5.40 12.45 -2.33
C GLU A 134 4.45 12.82 -1.19
N ASN A 135 4.76 12.36 0.03
CA ASN A 135 3.99 12.70 1.23
C ASN A 135 4.61 13.92 1.92
N LYS A 136 3.83 15.00 2.04
CA LYS A 136 4.26 16.25 2.71
C LYS A 136 3.40 16.53 3.94
N VAL A 137 4.05 16.85 5.06
CA VAL A 137 3.34 17.32 6.24
C VAL A 137 2.94 18.77 6.02
N THR A 138 1.67 19.06 6.27
CA THR A 138 1.12 20.40 6.20
C THR A 138 0.62 20.85 7.57
N LEU A 139 0.62 22.15 7.80
CA LEU A 139 -0.01 22.77 8.95
C LEU A 139 -1.46 23.12 8.59
N ALA A 140 -2.41 22.45 9.23
CA ALA A 140 -3.83 22.76 9.10
C ALA A 140 -4.27 23.73 10.21
N VAL A 141 -5.09 24.70 9.86
CA VAL A 141 -5.69 25.65 10.79
C VAL A 141 -7.21 25.60 10.65
N PRO A 142 -7.99 26.00 11.70
CA PRO A 142 -9.43 26.11 11.61
C PRO A 142 -9.87 27.05 10.48
N GLU A 143 -11.10 26.87 10.01
CA GLU A 143 -11.70 27.71 8.99
C GLU A 143 -11.59 29.20 9.36
N GLY A 144 -11.26 30.03 8.37
CA GLY A 144 -11.02 31.47 8.56
C GLY A 144 -9.72 31.83 9.27
N ASN A 145 -8.93 30.83 9.71
CA ASN A 145 -7.65 31.03 10.40
C ASN A 145 -7.73 32.09 11.52
N PRO A 146 -8.56 31.93 12.54
CA PRO A 146 -8.89 32.96 13.54
C PRO A 146 -7.67 33.39 14.38
N LYS A 147 -6.58 32.62 14.36
CA LYS A 147 -5.32 32.91 15.07
C LYS A 147 -4.26 33.52 14.16
N GLY A 148 -4.52 33.70 12.86
CA GLY A 148 -3.61 34.32 11.92
C GLY A 148 -2.30 33.56 11.70
N ILE A 149 -2.31 32.23 11.80
CA ILE A 149 -1.12 31.39 11.63
C ILE A 149 -0.88 31.15 10.14
N ARG A 150 0.20 31.69 9.59
CA ARG A 150 0.57 31.61 8.17
C ARG A 150 1.88 30.86 7.94
N SER A 151 2.66 30.65 9.01
CA SER A 151 3.98 30.03 8.95
C SER A 151 4.23 29.18 10.22
N PHE A 152 5.27 28.38 10.19
CA PHE A 152 5.74 27.67 11.39
C PHE A 152 6.29 28.65 12.44
N ASP A 153 6.81 29.82 12.05
CA ASP A 153 7.28 30.83 12.99
C ASP A 153 6.11 31.47 13.73
N ASP A 154 5.01 31.83 13.03
CA ASP A 154 3.77 32.30 13.67
C ASP A 154 3.24 31.27 14.67
N LEU A 155 3.24 29.98 14.26
CA LEU A 155 2.84 28.89 15.14
C LEU A 155 3.71 28.82 16.39
N ALA A 156 5.04 28.98 16.22
CA ALA A 156 5.98 28.95 17.32
C ALA A 156 5.69 30.06 18.34
N GLU A 157 5.44 31.28 17.87
CA GLU A 157 5.11 32.42 18.74
C GLU A 157 3.79 32.20 19.49
N LYS A 158 2.75 31.73 18.77
CA LYS A 158 1.44 31.44 19.35
C LYS A 158 1.48 30.28 20.37
N LEU A 159 2.33 29.31 20.15
CA LEU A 159 2.59 28.23 21.13
C LEU A 159 3.32 28.76 22.38
N LYS A 160 4.28 29.69 22.21
CA LYS A 160 4.98 30.34 23.32
C LYS A 160 4.06 31.14 24.22
N SER A 161 3.15 31.90 23.63
CA SER A 161 2.16 32.70 24.38
C SER A 161 1.06 31.83 25.00
N GLY A 162 0.90 30.59 24.56
CA GLY A 162 -0.17 29.71 25.01
C GLY A 162 -1.52 29.98 24.36
N ASP A 163 -1.52 30.76 23.28
CA ASP A 163 -2.75 31.18 22.56
C ASP A 163 -3.36 30.05 21.70
N VAL A 164 -2.58 29.00 21.43
CA VAL A 164 -3.00 27.87 20.60
C VAL A 164 -2.61 26.54 21.21
N LEU A 165 -3.34 25.50 20.83
CA LEU A 165 -3.01 24.11 21.08
C LEU A 165 -2.67 23.47 19.72
N LEU A 166 -1.57 22.72 19.70
CA LEU A 166 -1.18 21.94 18.52
C LEU A 166 -1.52 20.47 18.75
N ALA A 167 -2.35 19.92 17.88
CA ALA A 167 -2.58 18.48 17.78
C ALA A 167 -1.53 17.87 16.83
N ILE A 168 -0.91 16.79 17.25
CA ILE A 168 0.11 16.09 16.47
C ILE A 168 -0.16 14.59 16.47
N GLY A 169 0.23 13.91 15.41
CA GLY A 169 0.18 12.45 15.37
C GLY A 169 1.13 11.82 16.39
N ASN A 170 0.79 10.60 16.81
CA ASN A 170 1.67 9.75 17.60
C ASN A 170 2.97 9.42 16.82
N SER A 171 4.06 9.11 17.53
CA SER A 171 5.35 8.71 16.94
C SER A 171 5.30 7.42 16.11
N ASP A 172 4.26 6.61 16.31
CA ASP A 172 4.10 5.32 15.62
C ASP A 172 3.53 5.46 14.21
N VAL A 173 3.01 6.64 13.87
CA VAL A 173 2.48 6.94 12.54
C VAL A 173 3.35 7.94 11.79
N PRO A 174 3.38 7.90 10.42
CA PRO A 174 4.26 8.74 9.62
C PRO A 174 4.16 10.23 9.91
N VAL A 175 2.94 10.77 10.07
CA VAL A 175 2.75 12.20 10.37
C VAL A 175 3.39 12.60 11.70
N GLY A 176 3.36 11.74 12.70
CA GLY A 176 4.03 12.01 13.98
C GLY A 176 5.54 12.01 13.86
N GLN A 177 6.11 11.07 13.10
CA GLN A 177 7.55 10.99 12.84
C GLN A 177 8.05 12.22 12.08
N TYR A 178 7.33 12.67 11.06
CA TYR A 178 7.66 13.90 10.34
C TYR A 178 7.52 15.15 11.21
N THR A 179 6.49 15.22 12.05
CA THR A 179 6.30 16.30 13.00
C THR A 179 7.49 16.42 13.97
N GLN A 180 8.03 15.29 14.44
CA GLN A 180 9.23 15.30 15.29
C GLN A 180 10.46 15.87 14.56
N LYS A 181 10.62 15.55 13.26
CA LYS A 181 11.69 16.13 12.44
C LYS A 181 11.54 17.65 12.31
N ILE A 182 10.32 18.14 12.11
CA ILE A 182 10.03 19.57 12.09
C ILE A 182 10.39 20.21 13.43
N PHE A 183 10.00 19.59 14.54
CA PHE A 183 10.34 20.11 15.88
C PHE A 183 11.85 20.16 16.12
N SER A 184 12.57 19.14 15.68
CA SER A 184 14.03 19.11 15.77
C SER A 184 14.67 20.24 14.96
N PHE A 185 14.19 20.47 13.74
CA PHE A 185 14.67 21.56 12.87
C PHE A 185 14.46 22.94 13.51
N TYR A 186 13.29 23.20 14.10
CA TYR A 186 12.98 24.44 14.78
C TYR A 186 13.46 24.45 16.27
N SER A 187 14.20 23.42 16.72
CA SER A 187 14.62 23.26 18.12
C SER A 187 13.45 23.30 19.12
N TRP A 188 12.30 22.81 18.70
CA TRP A 188 11.10 22.76 19.54
C TRP A 188 11.14 21.53 20.46
N THR A 189 10.97 21.72 21.77
CA THR A 189 10.90 20.63 22.73
C THR A 189 9.52 20.57 23.40
N ARG A 190 9.02 19.36 23.66
CA ARG A 190 7.74 19.12 24.36
C ARG A 190 7.59 19.88 25.69
N ARG A 191 8.67 20.07 26.43
CA ARG A 191 8.64 20.76 27.73
C ARG A 191 8.41 22.27 27.62
N ARG A 192 8.72 22.86 26.49
CA ARG A 192 8.64 24.31 26.27
C ARG A 192 7.28 24.74 25.69
N TRP A 193 6.49 23.80 25.19
CA TRP A 193 5.27 24.08 24.45
C TRP A 193 4.10 23.26 24.97
N ARG A 194 2.88 23.84 25.00
CA ARG A 194 1.63 23.12 25.30
C ARG A 194 1.22 22.30 24.06
N MET A 195 1.75 21.07 23.95
CA MET A 195 1.40 20.13 22.92
C MET A 195 0.68 18.93 23.50
N ARG A 196 -0.38 18.46 22.82
CA ARG A 196 -1.04 17.18 23.10
C ARG A 196 -0.86 16.26 21.90
N ALA A 197 -0.49 15.02 22.14
CA ALA A 197 -0.57 13.98 21.13
C ALA A 197 -2.03 13.47 21.06
N CYS A 198 -2.51 13.27 19.85
CA CYS A 198 -3.78 12.61 19.58
C CYS A 198 -3.55 11.11 19.46
#